data_daaf4fdcde1414c2ad10b8fd9e0e2bb5
#
_entry.id   daaf4fdcde1414c2ad10b8fd9e0e2bb5
#
_cell.length_a   1.000
_cell.length_b   1.000
_cell.length_c   1.000
_cell.angle_alpha   90.00
_cell.angle_beta   90.00
_cell.angle_gamma   90.00
#
_symmetry.space_group_name_H-M   'P 1'
#
loop_
_entity.id
_entity.type
_entity.pdbx_description
1 polymer ?
#
loop_
_entity_poly.entity_id
_entity_poly.type
_entity_poly.pdbx_seq_one_letter_code
_entity_poly.pdbx_strand_id
1 'polypeptide(L)'
;MSSLTRWMDTTLYPQHGNNWDDELFRGQLLKHIDTGTRCLDFGAGRGNVKQMNFKGIAGFVAGIDPEHAVFDNPYLDDAALLDLRTGMIPYPDASFDVVFADNVMEHVVEPTVMLSEIRRVLKAGGRFLAKTPNKWHYMPIIARLTPTGFHRFYNRLRGREVIDTFPTQYRCNTATDVRAHAAASGLAVRRIEFIEGRPEYLRIFAATYAAGFLYERIVNATPWLAGMRCVMIYELERAA
;
A
#
# COMPACT_ATOMS: atom_id res chain seq x y z
N MET A 1 12.59 -18.98 -11.75
CA MET A 1 11.84 -18.59 -12.98
C MET A 1 12.44 -19.26 -14.20
N SER A 2 11.61 -19.77 -15.12
CA SER A 2 12.07 -20.36 -16.38
C SER A 2 12.61 -19.30 -17.36
N SER A 3 13.35 -19.73 -18.40
CA SER A 3 13.80 -18.82 -19.47
C SER A 3 12.60 -18.16 -20.18
N LEU A 4 11.50 -18.90 -20.36
CA LEU A 4 10.28 -18.43 -21.00
C LEU A 4 9.59 -17.34 -20.17
N THR A 5 9.47 -17.50 -18.86
CA THR A 5 8.85 -16.46 -18.00
C THR A 5 9.70 -15.19 -17.94
N ARG A 6 11.03 -15.30 -18.01
CA ARG A 6 11.93 -14.13 -18.13
C ARG A 6 11.75 -13.39 -19.46
N TRP A 7 11.62 -14.14 -20.56
CA TRP A 7 11.32 -13.57 -21.87
C TRP A 7 9.96 -12.85 -21.86
N MET A 8 8.91 -13.44 -21.23
CA MET A 8 7.61 -12.79 -21.07
C MET A 8 7.72 -11.48 -20.29
N ASP A 9 8.50 -11.44 -19.21
CA ASP A 9 8.73 -10.21 -18.44
C ASP A 9 9.32 -9.09 -19.31
N THR A 10 10.40 -9.38 -20.02
CA THR A 10 11.12 -8.37 -20.80
C THR A 10 10.39 -7.94 -22.06
N THR A 11 9.55 -8.82 -22.62
CA THR A 11 8.85 -8.56 -23.89
C THR A 11 7.46 -7.95 -23.67
N LEU A 12 6.71 -8.47 -22.68
CA LEU A 12 5.33 -8.05 -22.44
C LEU A 12 5.23 -6.88 -21.44
N TYR A 13 6.23 -6.74 -20.55
CA TYR A 13 6.24 -5.75 -19.48
C TYR A 13 7.61 -5.05 -19.32
N PRO A 14 8.20 -4.53 -20.40
CA PRO A 14 9.54 -3.92 -20.35
C PRO A 14 9.63 -2.74 -19.38
N GLN A 15 8.49 -2.07 -19.12
CA GLN A 15 8.38 -0.91 -18.24
C GLN A 15 8.22 -1.29 -16.74
N HIS A 16 7.97 -2.58 -16.42
CA HIS A 16 7.72 -3.01 -15.06
C HIS A 16 9.00 -3.57 -14.42
N GLY A 17 9.62 -2.80 -13.54
CA GLY A 17 10.65 -3.27 -12.61
C GLY A 17 10.09 -4.25 -11.57
N ASN A 18 10.94 -4.69 -10.62
CA ASN A 18 10.50 -5.62 -9.57
C ASN A 18 9.51 -5.01 -8.58
N ASN A 19 9.55 -3.69 -8.39
CA ASN A 19 8.73 -2.94 -7.44
C ASN A 19 7.95 -1.83 -8.17
N TRP A 20 7.32 -2.18 -9.28
CA TRP A 20 6.64 -1.23 -10.16
C TRP A 20 5.50 -0.47 -9.47
N ASP A 21 4.78 -1.11 -8.57
CA ASP A 21 3.69 -0.53 -7.79
C ASP A 21 4.20 0.44 -6.71
N ASP A 22 5.34 0.16 -6.09
CA ASP A 22 6.02 1.06 -5.16
C ASP A 22 6.54 2.31 -5.90
N GLU A 23 7.10 2.15 -7.11
CA GLU A 23 7.54 3.28 -7.95
C GLU A 23 6.36 4.18 -8.36
N LEU A 24 5.22 3.57 -8.72
CA LEU A 24 4.01 4.33 -9.01
C LEU A 24 3.51 5.10 -7.78
N PHE A 25 3.47 4.45 -6.62
CA PHE A 25 3.05 5.09 -5.38
C PHE A 25 4.00 6.24 -4.99
N ARG A 26 5.32 6.00 -5.07
CA ARG A 26 6.32 7.06 -4.89
C ARG A 26 6.07 8.25 -5.80
N GLY A 27 5.78 8.01 -7.08
CA GLY A 27 5.48 9.07 -8.04
C GLY A 27 4.22 9.88 -7.68
N GLN A 28 3.25 9.28 -6.99
CA GLN A 28 2.09 10.01 -6.47
C GLN A 28 2.47 10.85 -5.25
N LEU A 29 3.25 10.30 -4.31
CA LEU A 29 3.72 11.00 -3.11
C LEU A 29 4.59 12.22 -3.45
N LEU A 30 5.48 12.10 -4.43
CA LEU A 30 6.35 13.20 -4.88
C LEU A 30 5.59 14.41 -5.48
N LYS A 31 4.30 14.29 -5.76
CA LYS A 31 3.46 15.45 -6.15
C LYS A 31 3.12 16.36 -4.97
N HIS A 32 3.31 15.86 -3.75
CA HIS A 32 2.93 16.53 -2.50
C HIS A 32 4.10 16.71 -1.54
N ILE A 33 5.27 16.17 -1.86
CA ILE A 33 6.44 16.19 -0.98
C ILE A 33 7.54 17.03 -1.61
N ASP A 34 7.97 18.04 -0.85
CA ASP A 34 9.12 18.91 -1.15
C ASP A 34 9.93 19.19 0.13
N THR A 35 10.94 20.03 0.05
CA THR A 35 11.85 20.36 1.15
C THR A 35 11.19 21.09 2.33
N GLY A 36 9.97 21.58 2.18
CA GLY A 36 9.17 22.18 3.27
C GLY A 36 8.20 21.21 3.92
N THR A 37 7.99 20.03 3.31
CA THR A 37 6.96 19.09 3.72
C THR A 37 7.37 18.27 4.93
N ARG A 38 6.49 18.15 5.92
CA ARG A 38 6.61 17.20 7.04
C ARG A 38 5.77 15.97 6.76
N CYS A 39 6.41 14.81 6.65
CA CYS A 39 5.79 13.53 6.33
C CYS A 39 5.68 12.62 7.55
N LEU A 40 4.62 11.80 7.58
CA LEU A 40 4.51 10.64 8.46
C LEU A 40 4.36 9.37 7.61
N ASP A 41 5.29 8.44 7.76
CA ASP A 41 5.21 7.07 7.24
C ASP A 41 4.45 6.20 8.26
N PHE A 42 3.21 5.85 7.92
CA PHE A 42 2.34 5.02 8.75
C PHE A 42 2.53 3.54 8.39
N GLY A 43 3.12 2.78 9.32
CA GLY A 43 3.56 1.41 9.09
C GLY A 43 4.95 1.36 8.44
N ALA A 44 5.86 2.20 8.92
CA ALA A 44 7.19 2.41 8.34
C ALA A 44 8.12 1.18 8.40
N GLY A 45 7.87 0.25 9.31
CA GLY A 45 8.72 -0.92 9.51
C GLY A 45 10.20 -0.55 9.64
N ARG A 46 11.09 -1.45 9.21
CA ARG A 46 12.55 -1.25 9.24
C ARG A 46 13.15 -0.61 7.98
N GLY A 47 12.31 -0.04 7.09
CA GLY A 47 12.80 0.60 5.85
C GLY A 47 13.18 -0.38 4.74
N ASN A 48 12.48 -1.49 4.59
CA ASN A 48 12.74 -2.50 3.56
C ASN A 48 12.37 -2.04 2.15
N VAL A 49 11.47 -1.06 2.02
CA VAL A 49 10.98 -0.53 0.74
C VAL A 49 11.71 0.77 0.42
N LYS A 50 12.76 0.69 -0.40
CA LYS A 50 13.61 1.85 -0.78
C LYS A 50 12.81 2.99 -1.43
N GLN A 51 11.73 2.67 -2.10
CA GLN A 51 10.83 3.64 -2.74
C GLN A 51 10.16 4.57 -1.72
N MET A 52 10.01 4.13 -0.47
CA MET A 52 9.43 4.94 0.61
C MET A 52 10.47 5.82 1.33
N ASN A 53 11.71 5.87 0.84
CA ASN A 53 12.71 6.79 1.34
C ASN A 53 12.48 8.22 0.81
N PHE A 54 12.05 9.12 1.68
CA PHE A 54 11.89 10.56 1.42
C PHE A 54 12.87 11.43 2.20
N LYS A 55 13.79 10.82 2.97
CA LYS A 55 14.85 11.55 3.69
C LYS A 55 15.73 12.32 2.72
N GLY A 56 15.92 13.61 2.98
CA GLY A 56 16.64 14.51 2.08
C GLY A 56 15.81 15.05 0.89
N ILE A 57 14.54 14.62 0.75
CA ILE A 57 13.57 15.17 -0.20
C ILE A 57 12.52 15.97 0.57
N ALA A 58 11.91 15.33 1.58
CA ALA A 58 11.05 16.02 2.54
C ALA A 58 11.88 16.84 3.54
N GLY A 59 11.29 17.86 4.14
CA GLY A 59 11.90 18.63 5.22
C GLY A 59 12.01 17.84 6.52
N PHE A 60 11.11 16.88 6.74
CA PHE A 60 11.12 15.99 7.91
C PHE A 60 10.31 14.73 7.62
N VAL A 61 10.82 13.56 8.00
CA VAL A 61 10.15 12.26 7.85
C VAL A 61 10.08 11.57 9.21
N ALA A 62 8.89 11.50 9.79
CA ALA A 62 8.62 10.63 10.92
C ALA A 62 8.09 9.27 10.46
N GLY A 63 8.24 8.24 11.27
CA GLY A 63 7.64 6.94 11.03
C GLY A 63 7.03 6.33 12.28
N ILE A 64 5.93 5.61 12.12
CA ILE A 64 5.33 4.82 13.19
C ILE A 64 5.07 3.40 12.74
N ASP A 65 5.25 2.47 13.65
CA ASP A 65 4.97 1.04 13.44
C ASP A 65 4.68 0.38 14.80
N PRO A 66 3.87 -0.67 14.90
CA PRO A 66 3.74 -1.43 16.15
C PRO A 66 5.00 -2.24 16.51
N GLU A 67 5.88 -2.49 15.54
CA GLU A 67 7.11 -3.27 15.73
C GLU A 67 8.30 -2.37 16.08
N HIS A 68 9.13 -2.81 17.04
CA HIS A 68 10.35 -2.11 17.44
C HIS A 68 11.35 -1.86 16.29
N ALA A 69 11.26 -2.63 15.22
CA ALA A 69 12.10 -2.50 14.04
C ALA A 69 12.02 -1.11 13.35
N VAL A 70 11.01 -0.32 13.66
CA VAL A 70 10.88 1.07 13.18
C VAL A 70 12.05 1.95 13.62
N PHE A 71 12.65 1.68 14.79
CA PHE A 71 13.82 2.43 15.26
C PHE A 71 15.10 2.16 14.47
N ASP A 72 15.12 1.06 13.72
CA ASP A 72 16.25 0.71 12.83
C ASP A 72 16.04 1.22 11.38
N ASN A 73 14.94 1.93 11.11
CA ASN A 73 14.62 2.44 9.78
C ASN A 73 15.51 3.65 9.42
N PRO A 74 16.45 3.51 8.46
CA PRO A 74 17.40 4.58 8.13
C PRO A 74 16.77 5.76 7.37
N TYR A 75 15.52 5.64 6.94
CA TYR A 75 14.80 6.63 6.13
C TYR A 75 14.03 7.66 6.95
N LEU A 76 14.06 7.51 8.29
CA LEU A 76 13.33 8.37 9.21
C LEU A 76 14.25 9.39 9.91
N ASP A 77 13.72 10.54 10.22
CA ASP A 77 14.34 11.54 11.11
C ASP A 77 13.87 11.33 12.55
N ASP A 78 12.65 10.78 12.73
CA ASP A 78 12.09 10.43 14.03
C ASP A 78 11.24 9.16 13.89
N ALA A 79 11.20 8.35 14.94
CA ALA A 79 10.47 7.10 14.98
C ALA A 79 9.72 6.92 16.30
N ALA A 80 8.52 6.35 16.24
CA ALA A 80 7.74 6.04 17.43
C ALA A 80 6.95 4.73 17.29
N LEU A 81 6.63 4.10 18.43
CA LEU A 81 5.76 2.93 18.46
C LEU A 81 4.29 3.33 18.38
N LEU A 82 3.54 2.62 17.55
CA LEU A 82 2.09 2.68 17.52
C LEU A 82 1.50 1.67 18.53
N ASP A 83 0.82 2.14 19.56
CA ASP A 83 0.07 1.25 20.45
C ASP A 83 -1.25 0.85 19.79
N LEU A 84 -1.33 -0.39 19.30
CA LEU A 84 -2.52 -0.93 18.66
C LEU A 84 -3.75 -1.01 19.56
N ARG A 85 -3.59 -0.93 20.89
CA ARG A 85 -4.73 -0.97 21.84
C ARG A 85 -5.48 0.37 21.86
N THR A 86 -4.75 1.46 21.75
CA THR A 86 -5.32 2.82 21.74
C THR A 86 -5.58 3.30 20.31
N GLY A 87 -4.78 2.84 19.34
CA GLY A 87 -4.76 3.34 17.97
C GLY A 87 -4.28 4.80 17.86
N MET A 88 -3.81 5.41 18.98
CA MET A 88 -3.40 6.80 19.01
C MET A 88 -2.03 6.95 18.34
N ILE A 89 -1.94 7.88 17.39
CA ILE A 89 -0.68 8.28 16.75
C ILE A 89 0.08 9.20 17.73
N PRO A 90 1.32 8.87 18.15
CA PRO A 90 2.05 9.56 19.22
C PRO A 90 2.67 10.89 18.76
N TYR A 91 1.95 11.65 17.97
CA TYR A 91 2.31 12.99 17.51
C TYR A 91 1.18 13.98 17.79
N PRO A 92 1.51 15.29 17.99
CA PRO A 92 0.52 16.33 18.22
C PRO A 92 -0.43 16.52 17.02
N ASP A 93 -1.55 17.20 17.28
CA ASP A 93 -2.48 17.62 16.24
C ASP A 93 -1.79 18.51 15.19
N ALA A 94 -2.22 18.41 13.94
CA ALA A 94 -1.75 19.26 12.84
C ALA A 94 -0.21 19.30 12.69
N SER A 95 0.46 18.15 12.84
CA SER A 95 1.93 18.02 12.78
C SER A 95 2.46 17.77 11.37
N PHE A 96 1.65 17.19 10.47
CA PHE A 96 2.11 16.69 9.18
C PHE A 96 1.33 17.29 8.01
N ASP A 97 2.05 17.56 6.93
CA ASP A 97 1.47 17.98 5.65
C ASP A 97 1.00 16.76 4.85
N VAL A 98 1.77 15.66 4.92
CA VAL A 98 1.48 14.39 4.24
C VAL A 98 1.62 13.25 5.23
N VAL A 99 0.62 12.36 5.26
CA VAL A 99 0.71 11.02 5.87
C VAL A 99 0.60 10.01 4.74
N PHE A 100 1.43 8.98 4.74
CA PHE A 100 1.33 7.92 3.74
C PHE A 100 1.43 6.54 4.36
N ALA A 101 0.83 5.54 3.69
CA ALA A 101 0.79 4.15 4.12
C ALA A 101 1.00 3.22 2.92
N ASP A 102 2.02 2.38 2.97
CA ASP A 102 2.33 1.42 1.92
C ASP A 102 2.04 -0.01 2.37
N ASN A 103 0.96 -0.60 1.85
CA ASN A 103 0.49 -1.95 2.22
C ASN A 103 0.29 -2.14 3.74
N VAL A 104 -0.37 -1.18 4.38
CA VAL A 104 -0.68 -1.18 5.81
C VAL A 104 -2.19 -1.27 6.06
N MET A 105 -2.99 -0.58 5.24
CA MET A 105 -4.43 -0.44 5.48
C MET A 105 -5.21 -1.75 5.41
N GLU A 106 -4.69 -2.77 4.76
CA GLU A 106 -5.25 -4.12 4.77
C GLU A 106 -5.17 -4.82 6.13
N HIS A 107 -4.30 -4.35 7.02
CA HIS A 107 -4.09 -4.91 8.37
C HIS A 107 -4.88 -4.15 9.44
N VAL A 108 -5.38 -2.96 9.13
CA VAL A 108 -6.08 -2.10 10.10
C VAL A 108 -7.43 -2.71 10.50
N VAL A 109 -7.62 -2.92 11.81
CA VAL A 109 -8.84 -3.52 12.38
C VAL A 109 -9.99 -2.52 12.42
N GLU A 110 -9.71 -1.26 12.82
CA GLU A 110 -10.70 -0.20 12.97
C GLU A 110 -10.36 1.00 12.06
N PRO A 111 -10.67 0.93 10.73
CA PRO A 111 -10.24 1.95 9.78
C PRO A 111 -10.78 3.35 10.08
N THR A 112 -12.01 3.47 10.59
CA THR A 112 -12.57 4.80 10.94
C THR A 112 -11.80 5.45 12.08
N VAL A 113 -11.45 4.68 13.13
CA VAL A 113 -10.65 5.19 14.25
C VAL A 113 -9.28 5.65 13.77
N MET A 114 -8.62 4.81 12.97
CA MET A 114 -7.30 5.11 12.44
C MET A 114 -7.32 6.32 11.49
N LEU A 115 -8.29 6.43 10.61
CA LEU A 115 -8.44 7.59 9.73
C LEU A 115 -8.78 8.87 10.51
N SER A 116 -9.47 8.77 11.66
CA SER A 116 -9.71 9.90 12.54
C SER A 116 -8.40 10.39 13.19
N GLU A 117 -7.52 9.48 13.60
CA GLU A 117 -6.19 9.82 14.13
C GLU A 117 -5.28 10.40 13.04
N ILE A 118 -5.29 9.82 11.83
CA ILE A 118 -4.59 10.37 10.67
C ILE A 118 -5.09 11.79 10.39
N ARG A 119 -6.41 12.02 10.40
CA ARG A 119 -6.99 13.37 10.26
C ARG A 119 -6.52 14.30 11.36
N ARG A 120 -6.45 13.84 12.62
CA ARG A 120 -6.01 14.66 13.76
C ARG A 120 -4.58 15.18 13.56
N VAL A 121 -3.66 14.30 13.16
CA VAL A 121 -2.24 14.68 12.99
C VAL A 121 -1.95 15.42 11.68
N LEU A 122 -2.83 15.33 10.67
CA LEU A 122 -2.71 16.14 9.45
C LEU A 122 -3.01 17.61 9.74
N LYS A 123 -2.28 18.51 9.11
CA LYS A 123 -2.62 19.95 9.04
C LYS A 123 -3.90 20.17 8.21
N ALA A 124 -4.52 21.32 8.33
CA ALA A 124 -5.59 21.75 7.42
C ALA A 124 -5.07 21.77 5.97
N GLY A 125 -5.80 21.17 5.04
CA GLY A 125 -5.35 20.94 3.66
C GLY A 125 -4.34 19.81 3.49
N GLY A 126 -3.91 19.17 4.59
CA GLY A 126 -2.98 18.03 4.55
C GLY A 126 -3.59 16.77 3.93
N ARG A 127 -2.73 15.89 3.43
CA ARG A 127 -3.14 14.75 2.63
C ARG A 127 -2.71 13.41 3.23
N PHE A 128 -3.61 12.44 3.12
CA PHE A 128 -3.32 11.04 3.37
C PHE A 128 -3.34 10.27 2.06
N LEU A 129 -2.25 9.59 1.73
CA LEU A 129 -2.16 8.71 0.59
C LEU A 129 -1.89 7.28 1.05
N ALA A 130 -2.63 6.31 0.51
CA ALA A 130 -2.37 4.92 0.81
C ALA A 130 -2.37 4.07 -0.46
N LYS A 131 -1.43 3.11 -0.50
CA LYS A 131 -1.41 2.00 -1.45
C LYS A 131 -1.77 0.72 -0.69
N THR A 132 -2.69 -0.07 -1.25
CA THR A 132 -3.14 -1.31 -0.61
C THR A 132 -3.65 -2.31 -1.67
N PRO A 133 -3.59 -3.64 -1.41
CA PRO A 133 -4.20 -4.61 -2.32
C PRO A 133 -5.71 -4.43 -2.38
N ASN A 134 -6.26 -4.55 -3.57
CA ASN A 134 -7.70 -4.54 -3.77
C ASN A 134 -8.33 -5.88 -3.37
N LYS A 135 -9.31 -5.86 -2.48
CA LYS A 135 -10.02 -7.02 -1.95
C LYS A 135 -10.68 -7.89 -3.04
N TRP A 136 -11.09 -7.29 -4.15
CA TRP A 136 -11.78 -7.97 -5.25
C TRP A 136 -10.87 -8.48 -6.35
N HIS A 137 -9.56 -8.31 -6.23
CA HIS A 137 -8.61 -8.96 -7.11
C HIS A 137 -8.60 -10.48 -6.89
N TYR A 138 -8.31 -11.26 -7.93
CA TYR A 138 -8.32 -12.73 -7.85
C TYR A 138 -7.43 -13.28 -6.72
N MET A 139 -6.32 -12.62 -6.38
CA MET A 139 -5.40 -13.13 -5.37
C MET A 139 -5.96 -13.12 -3.94
N PRO A 140 -6.50 -12.02 -3.39
CA PRO A 140 -7.19 -12.06 -2.10
C PRO A 140 -8.38 -13.03 -2.10
N ILE A 141 -9.09 -13.18 -3.22
CA ILE A 141 -10.20 -14.12 -3.33
C ILE A 141 -9.69 -15.56 -3.23
N ILE A 142 -8.66 -15.94 -4.02
CA ILE A 142 -8.03 -17.27 -3.94
C ILE A 142 -7.45 -17.50 -2.55
N ALA A 143 -6.79 -16.48 -1.97
CA ALA A 143 -6.23 -16.57 -0.63
C ALA A 143 -7.29 -16.93 0.43
N ARG A 144 -8.48 -16.39 0.34
CA ARG A 144 -9.60 -16.71 1.26
C ARG A 144 -10.18 -18.11 1.07
N LEU A 145 -10.08 -18.66 -0.14
CA LEU A 145 -10.64 -19.96 -0.50
C LEU A 145 -9.65 -21.13 -0.31
N THR A 146 -8.38 -20.84 -0.03
CA THR A 146 -7.33 -21.84 0.07
C THR A 146 -6.82 -22.00 1.51
N PRO A 147 -6.47 -23.25 1.95
CA PRO A 147 -5.92 -23.48 3.29
C PRO A 147 -4.56 -22.80 3.51
N THR A 148 -4.26 -22.47 4.78
CA THR A 148 -2.99 -21.83 5.19
C THR A 148 -1.74 -22.59 4.73
N GLY A 149 -1.83 -23.92 4.62
CA GLY A 149 -0.73 -24.76 4.10
C GLY A 149 -0.38 -24.44 2.65
N PHE A 150 -1.38 -24.16 1.81
CA PHE A 150 -1.19 -23.75 0.43
C PHE A 150 -0.47 -22.38 0.34
N HIS A 151 -0.83 -21.43 1.19
CA HIS A 151 -0.17 -20.11 1.24
C HIS A 151 1.32 -20.21 1.58
N ARG A 152 1.66 -21.02 2.59
CA ARG A 152 3.06 -21.25 2.98
C ARG A 152 3.86 -21.91 1.85
N PHE A 153 3.29 -22.91 1.19
CA PHE A 153 3.91 -23.56 0.04
C PHE A 153 4.12 -22.56 -1.12
N TYR A 154 3.10 -21.79 -1.44
CA TYR A 154 3.14 -20.81 -2.53
C TYR A 154 4.12 -19.66 -2.26
N ASN A 155 4.16 -19.12 -1.04
CA ASN A 155 5.12 -18.08 -0.65
C ASN A 155 6.56 -18.60 -0.69
N ARG A 156 6.80 -19.86 -0.28
CA ARG A 156 8.11 -20.51 -0.43
C ARG A 156 8.54 -20.62 -1.89
N LEU A 157 7.64 -20.99 -2.81
CA LEU A 157 7.93 -21.02 -4.25
C LEU A 157 8.28 -19.63 -4.82
N ARG A 158 7.76 -18.56 -4.22
CA ARG A 158 8.08 -17.17 -4.59
C ARG A 158 9.34 -16.63 -3.92
N GLY A 159 9.98 -17.39 -3.04
CA GLY A 159 11.16 -16.96 -2.29
C GLY A 159 10.85 -15.86 -1.25
N ARG A 160 9.59 -15.73 -0.81
CA ARG A 160 9.22 -14.80 0.27
C ARG A 160 9.34 -15.50 1.62
N GLU A 161 10.09 -14.88 2.52
CA GLU A 161 10.14 -15.30 3.93
C GLU A 161 8.84 -14.92 4.65
N VAL A 162 8.40 -15.77 5.58
CA VAL A 162 7.10 -15.65 6.28
C VAL A 162 7.19 -14.70 7.49
N ILE A 163 8.30 -14.01 7.67
CA ILE A 163 8.74 -13.44 8.96
C ILE A 163 7.94 -12.19 9.39
N ASP A 164 7.28 -11.46 8.49
CA ASP A 164 6.60 -10.20 8.83
C ASP A 164 5.17 -10.13 8.25
N THR A 165 4.32 -11.14 8.53
CA THR A 165 2.93 -11.10 8.03
C THR A 165 1.94 -10.84 9.15
N PHE A 166 1.51 -9.59 9.29
CA PHE A 166 0.31 -9.27 10.05
C PHE A 166 -0.94 -9.88 9.39
N PRO A 167 -1.93 -10.32 10.18
CA PRO A 167 -3.19 -10.80 9.62
C PRO A 167 -3.89 -9.73 8.79
N THR A 168 -4.27 -10.06 7.57
CA THR A 168 -5.04 -9.14 6.72
C THR A 168 -6.51 -9.13 7.10
N GLN A 169 -7.09 -7.95 7.29
CA GLN A 169 -8.48 -7.71 7.64
C GLN A 169 -9.33 -7.34 6.43
N TYR A 170 -8.74 -6.66 5.45
CA TYR A 170 -9.42 -6.16 4.24
C TYR A 170 -10.68 -5.35 4.54
N ARG A 171 -10.63 -4.45 5.56
CA ARG A 171 -11.76 -3.61 5.98
C ARG A 171 -11.79 -2.25 5.28
N CYS A 172 -10.68 -1.84 4.63
CA CYS A 172 -10.54 -0.58 3.90
C CYS A 172 -9.93 -0.79 2.50
N ASN A 173 -10.30 -1.88 1.81
CA ASN A 173 -9.66 -2.35 0.59
C ASN A 173 -10.60 -2.39 -0.61
N THR A 174 -11.68 -1.62 -0.56
CA THR A 174 -12.58 -1.33 -1.69
C THR A 174 -12.88 0.16 -1.76
N ALA A 175 -13.27 0.67 -2.93
CA ALA A 175 -13.66 2.08 -3.07
C ALA A 175 -14.84 2.45 -2.17
N THR A 176 -15.76 1.52 -1.94
CA THR A 176 -16.92 1.71 -1.05
C THR A 176 -16.49 1.84 0.40
N ASP A 177 -15.60 0.94 0.87
CA ASP A 177 -15.07 0.97 2.23
C ASP A 177 -14.30 2.28 2.49
N VAL A 178 -13.39 2.67 1.56
CA VAL A 178 -12.62 3.92 1.67
C VAL A 178 -13.54 5.14 1.77
N ARG A 179 -14.57 5.24 0.91
CA ARG A 179 -15.52 6.36 0.96
C ARG A 179 -16.30 6.40 2.28
N ALA A 180 -16.76 5.25 2.76
CA ALA A 180 -17.53 5.16 4.00
C ALA A 180 -16.67 5.57 5.22
N HIS A 181 -15.48 5.02 5.34
CA HIS A 181 -14.57 5.31 6.45
C HIS A 181 -14.02 6.74 6.39
N ALA A 182 -13.70 7.27 5.20
CA ALA A 182 -13.28 8.66 5.02
C ALA A 182 -14.38 9.63 5.45
N ALA A 183 -15.61 9.42 5.01
CA ALA A 183 -16.77 10.25 5.41
C ALA A 183 -17.00 10.22 6.93
N ALA A 184 -16.95 9.02 7.54
CA ALA A 184 -17.13 8.84 8.98
C ALA A 184 -16.01 9.50 9.82
N SER A 185 -14.78 9.61 9.27
CA SER A 185 -13.64 10.27 9.93
C SER A 185 -13.49 11.76 9.57
N GLY A 186 -14.35 12.31 8.70
CA GLY A 186 -14.30 13.72 8.28
C GLY A 186 -13.16 14.03 7.30
N LEU A 187 -12.69 13.04 6.55
CA LEU A 187 -11.73 13.21 5.45
C LEU A 187 -12.47 13.27 4.11
N ALA A 188 -12.04 14.16 3.21
CA ALA A 188 -12.57 14.25 1.86
C ALA A 188 -11.82 13.30 0.92
N VAL A 189 -12.52 12.48 0.16
CA VAL A 189 -11.91 11.62 -0.86
C VAL A 189 -11.57 12.48 -2.09
N ARG A 190 -10.29 12.58 -2.43
CA ARG A 190 -9.80 13.30 -3.63
C ARG A 190 -9.65 12.36 -4.82
N ARG A 191 -9.13 11.17 -4.59
CA ARG A 191 -8.93 10.18 -5.66
C ARG A 191 -8.98 8.77 -5.10
N ILE A 192 -9.49 7.85 -5.90
CA ILE A 192 -9.31 6.41 -5.75
C ILE A 192 -8.98 5.85 -7.12
N GLU A 193 -7.86 5.18 -7.24
CA GLU A 193 -7.36 4.63 -8.49
C GLU A 193 -7.10 3.13 -8.31
N PHE A 194 -7.51 2.34 -9.30
CA PHE A 194 -7.23 0.91 -9.36
C PHE A 194 -6.26 0.64 -10.51
N ILE A 195 -5.18 -0.07 -10.22
CA ILE A 195 -4.09 -0.31 -11.14
C ILE A 195 -3.88 -1.81 -11.27
N GLU A 196 -3.82 -2.31 -12.49
CA GLU A 196 -3.37 -3.66 -12.82
C GLU A 196 -2.07 -3.55 -13.61
N GLY A 197 -1.08 -4.32 -13.19
CA GLY A 197 0.20 -4.38 -13.87
C GLY A 197 0.58 -5.81 -14.19
N ARG A 198 1.89 -6.09 -14.18
CA ARG A 198 2.41 -7.43 -14.43
C ARG A 198 1.81 -8.43 -13.42
N PRO A 199 1.37 -9.62 -13.85
CA PRO A 199 0.71 -10.60 -12.98
C PRO A 199 1.70 -11.30 -12.04
N GLU A 200 2.19 -10.59 -11.04
CA GLU A 200 3.27 -10.97 -10.11
C GLU A 200 3.04 -12.33 -9.43
N TYR A 201 1.78 -12.64 -9.16
CA TYR A 201 1.41 -13.88 -8.48
C TYR A 201 1.41 -15.10 -9.41
N LEU A 202 1.29 -14.91 -10.72
CA LEU A 202 1.16 -16.00 -11.69
C LEU A 202 2.44 -16.27 -12.50
N ARG A 203 3.55 -15.58 -12.17
CA ARG A 203 4.85 -15.65 -12.90
C ARG A 203 5.64 -16.93 -12.69
N ILE A 204 5.21 -17.84 -11.80
CA ILE A 204 5.97 -19.06 -11.49
C ILE A 204 6.02 -19.99 -12.71
N PHE A 205 4.89 -20.17 -13.40
CA PHE A 205 4.77 -21.01 -14.58
C PHE A 205 4.30 -20.19 -15.79
N ALA A 206 4.80 -20.54 -16.98
CA ALA A 206 4.45 -19.81 -18.20
C ALA A 206 2.94 -19.86 -18.53
N ALA A 207 2.28 -20.99 -18.28
CA ALA A 207 0.83 -21.13 -18.50
C ALA A 207 0.01 -20.21 -17.57
N THR A 208 0.34 -20.18 -16.28
CA THR A 208 -0.34 -19.28 -15.33
C THR A 208 -0.02 -17.81 -15.62
N TYR A 209 1.21 -17.52 -16.07
CA TYR A 209 1.59 -16.21 -16.49
C TYR A 209 0.79 -15.73 -17.71
N ALA A 210 0.61 -16.60 -18.73
CA ALA A 210 -0.22 -16.28 -19.92
C ALA A 210 -1.68 -15.99 -19.52
N ALA A 211 -2.24 -16.78 -18.59
CA ALA A 211 -3.58 -16.51 -18.05
C ALA A 211 -3.65 -15.17 -17.33
N GLY A 212 -2.65 -14.85 -16.52
CA GLY A 212 -2.55 -13.55 -15.83
C GLY A 212 -2.38 -12.37 -16.80
N PHE A 213 -1.62 -12.55 -17.86
CA PHE A 213 -1.48 -11.55 -18.93
C PHE A 213 -2.84 -11.28 -19.61
N LEU A 214 -3.58 -12.32 -19.94
CA LEU A 214 -4.90 -12.17 -20.54
C LEU A 214 -5.88 -11.46 -19.58
N TYR A 215 -5.87 -11.85 -18.30
CA TYR A 215 -6.65 -11.17 -17.27
C TYR A 215 -6.32 -9.67 -17.20
N GLU A 216 -5.03 -9.33 -17.10
CA GLU A 216 -4.56 -7.95 -17.05
C GLU A 216 -5.05 -7.14 -18.26
N ARG A 217 -4.93 -7.68 -19.48
CA ARG A 217 -5.43 -7.03 -20.70
C ARG A 217 -6.93 -6.78 -20.65
N ILE A 218 -7.72 -7.75 -20.18
CA ILE A 218 -9.18 -7.64 -20.08
C ILE A 218 -9.58 -6.56 -19.07
N VAL A 219 -9.02 -6.59 -17.85
CA VAL A 219 -9.41 -5.63 -16.80
C VAL A 219 -8.92 -4.22 -17.09
N ASN A 220 -7.82 -4.06 -17.84
CA ASN A 220 -7.33 -2.75 -18.26
C ASN A 220 -8.10 -2.19 -19.45
N ALA A 221 -8.52 -3.02 -20.39
CA ALA A 221 -9.32 -2.62 -21.54
C ALA A 221 -10.79 -2.31 -21.17
N THR A 222 -11.25 -2.74 -20.00
CA THR A 222 -12.68 -2.72 -19.63
C THR A 222 -12.90 -1.83 -18.39
N PRO A 223 -13.36 -0.57 -18.54
CA PRO A 223 -13.49 0.38 -17.43
C PRO A 223 -14.36 -0.11 -16.27
N TRP A 224 -15.45 -0.83 -16.53
CA TRP A 224 -16.33 -1.37 -15.49
C TRP A 224 -15.71 -2.55 -14.71
N LEU A 225 -14.62 -3.14 -15.20
CA LEU A 225 -13.82 -4.13 -14.46
C LEU A 225 -12.68 -3.49 -13.64
N ALA A 226 -12.53 -2.17 -13.64
CA ALA A 226 -11.45 -1.50 -12.91
C ALA A 226 -11.41 -1.89 -11.42
N GLY A 227 -12.56 -2.13 -10.80
CA GLY A 227 -12.67 -2.60 -9.43
C GLY A 227 -12.11 -4.01 -9.17
N MET A 228 -11.66 -4.74 -10.19
CA MET A 228 -11.02 -6.05 -10.08
C MET A 228 -9.49 -5.97 -10.21
N ARG A 229 -8.91 -4.78 -10.47
CA ARG A 229 -7.47 -4.59 -10.60
C ARG A 229 -6.75 -4.77 -9.26
N CYS A 230 -5.47 -5.13 -9.31
CA CYS A 230 -4.68 -5.63 -8.18
C CYS A 230 -4.47 -4.60 -7.07
N VAL A 231 -3.99 -3.42 -7.43
CA VAL A 231 -3.56 -2.36 -6.50
C VAL A 231 -4.60 -1.25 -6.46
N MET A 232 -4.93 -0.80 -5.26
CA MET A 232 -5.72 0.41 -5.03
C MET A 232 -4.82 1.47 -4.40
N ILE A 233 -4.74 2.65 -5.03
CA ILE A 233 -4.15 3.85 -4.45
C ILE A 233 -5.26 4.86 -4.23
N TYR A 234 -5.31 5.43 -3.02
CA TYR A 234 -6.28 6.48 -2.74
C TYR A 234 -5.65 7.66 -2.01
N GLU A 235 -6.27 8.81 -2.21
CA GLU A 235 -5.89 10.09 -1.64
C GLU A 235 -7.08 10.70 -0.93
N LEU A 236 -6.88 10.98 0.36
CA LEU A 236 -7.84 11.67 1.22
C LEU A 236 -7.23 13.00 1.67
N GLU A 237 -8.07 13.98 1.98
CA GLU A 237 -7.65 15.30 2.42
C GLU A 237 -8.39 15.72 3.68
N ARG A 238 -7.67 16.30 4.64
CA ARG A 238 -8.27 17.07 5.73
C ARG A 238 -8.71 18.43 5.18
N ALA A 239 -10.01 18.68 5.17
CA ALA A 239 -10.52 20.00 4.78
C ALA A 239 -9.88 21.12 5.60
N ALA A 240 -9.75 22.30 4.98
CA ALA A 240 -9.19 23.51 5.60
C ALA A 240 -10.07 24.00 6.76
#